data_03ecbfd44ee9b1df3dae6b35962545bb
#
_entry.id   03ecbfd44ee9b1df3dae6b35962545bb
#
_cell.length_a   1.000
_cell.length_b   1.000
_cell.length_c   1.000
_cell.angle_alpha   90.00
_cell.angle_beta   90.00
_cell.angle_gamma   90.00
#
_symmetry.space_group_name_H-M   'P 1'
#
loop_
_entity.id
_entity.type
_entity.pdbx_description
1 polymer ?
#
loop_
_entity_poly.entity_id
_entity_poly.type
_entity_poly.pdbx_seq_one_letter_code
_entity_poly.pdbx_strand_id
1 'polypeptide(L)'
;MAKRFCVTGTCIPEKNYMVDISGRIDRITKDYIEQGQYFTINRARQYGKTTTLFLLERKLREEYLVLSLSFEAADEYFQSLSTLAEGLILDIGECLREQKVEEKLIEEWCSPISEKFPMRSLGQKITSLCRSCGKKIVLMIDEVDKSSDNQIFLSFLGLLREKYLKCQQGKDDTFQSVILAGVYDVKTLKLKLHPQEESKYNSPWNIAVDFYMDMSFSAKDIQGMLQ
;
A
#
# COMPACT_ATOMS: atom_id res chain seq x y z
N MET A 1 -31.29 -7.97 1.10
CA MET A 1 -31.16 -8.44 -0.30
C MET A 1 -30.49 -9.80 -0.28
N ALA A 2 -30.86 -10.70 -1.23
CA ALA A 2 -30.16 -11.99 -1.34
C ALA A 2 -28.70 -11.76 -1.82
N LYS A 3 -27.75 -12.49 -1.21
CA LYS A 3 -26.35 -12.46 -1.63
C LYS A 3 -26.20 -13.07 -3.03
N ARG A 4 -25.17 -12.66 -3.77
CA ARG A 4 -24.83 -13.17 -5.10
C ARG A 4 -23.35 -13.49 -5.19
N PHE A 5 -22.95 -14.34 -6.13
CA PHE A 5 -21.53 -14.57 -6.40
C PHE A 5 -20.89 -13.33 -7.00
N CYS A 6 -19.70 -12.99 -6.52
CA CYS A 6 -18.86 -11.94 -7.09
C CYS A 6 -18.08 -12.53 -8.26
N VAL A 7 -18.31 -12.05 -9.46
CA VAL A 7 -17.60 -12.51 -10.68
C VAL A 7 -16.53 -11.53 -11.15
N THR A 8 -16.61 -10.26 -10.70
CA THR A 8 -15.65 -9.19 -11.03
C THR A 8 -15.54 -8.21 -9.88
N GLY A 9 -14.36 -7.62 -9.70
CA GLY A 9 -14.09 -6.58 -8.70
C GLY A 9 -13.97 -7.10 -7.27
N THR A 10 -14.23 -6.22 -6.31
CA THR A 10 -14.07 -6.50 -4.88
C THR A 10 -15.26 -7.27 -4.33
N CYS A 11 -15.00 -8.36 -3.63
CA CYS A 11 -16.03 -9.14 -2.95
C CYS A 11 -16.41 -8.45 -1.64
N ILE A 12 -17.70 -8.11 -1.49
CA ILE A 12 -18.26 -7.38 -0.34
C ILE A 12 -19.09 -8.33 0.50
N PRO A 13 -18.77 -8.60 1.78
CA PRO A 13 -19.41 -9.63 2.61
C PRO A 13 -20.94 -9.46 2.74
N GLU A 14 -21.44 -8.23 2.74
CA GLU A 14 -22.87 -7.91 2.85
C GLU A 14 -23.67 -8.19 1.57
N LYS A 15 -22.97 -8.23 0.42
CA LYS A 15 -23.57 -8.35 -0.91
C LYS A 15 -23.26 -9.66 -1.61
N ASN A 16 -22.16 -10.31 -1.23
CA ASN A 16 -21.62 -11.47 -1.95
C ASN A 16 -21.51 -12.71 -1.06
N TYR A 17 -21.67 -13.88 -1.67
CA TYR A 17 -21.18 -15.12 -1.08
C TYR A 17 -19.65 -15.04 -1.04
N MET A 18 -19.06 -15.19 0.12
CA MET A 18 -17.65 -15.02 0.33
C MET A 18 -17.16 -15.96 1.43
N VAL A 19 -15.99 -16.53 1.23
CA VAL A 19 -15.28 -17.27 2.29
C VAL A 19 -14.91 -16.29 3.42
N ASP A 20 -15.14 -16.71 4.66
CA ASP A 20 -14.69 -15.93 5.82
C ASP A 20 -13.15 -15.94 5.90
N ILE A 21 -12.55 -14.77 5.72
CA ILE A 21 -11.10 -14.55 5.81
C ILE A 21 -10.72 -13.69 7.03
N SER A 22 -11.63 -13.51 7.99
CA SER A 22 -11.39 -12.70 9.20
C SER A 22 -10.11 -13.13 9.93
N GLY A 23 -9.93 -14.43 10.14
CA GLY A 23 -8.72 -14.97 10.75
C GLY A 23 -7.43 -14.66 9.97
N ARG A 24 -7.51 -14.57 8.65
CA ARG A 24 -6.38 -14.12 7.81
C ARG A 24 -6.10 -12.64 8.02
N ILE A 25 -7.15 -11.81 8.04
CA ILE A 25 -7.04 -10.37 8.29
C ILE A 25 -6.43 -10.12 9.68
N ASP A 26 -6.87 -10.87 10.72
CA ASP A 26 -6.32 -10.76 12.08
C ASP A 26 -4.82 -11.09 12.12
N ARG A 27 -4.41 -12.14 11.43
CA ARG A 27 -2.99 -12.52 11.36
C ARG A 27 -2.16 -11.47 10.60
N ILE A 28 -2.64 -10.94 9.47
CA ILE A 28 -1.95 -9.87 8.75
C ILE A 28 -1.78 -8.65 9.65
N THR A 29 -2.82 -8.26 10.36
CA THR A 29 -2.77 -7.13 11.30
C THR A 29 -1.71 -7.38 12.37
N LYS A 30 -1.79 -8.51 13.08
CA LYS A 30 -0.92 -8.83 14.22
C LYS A 30 0.53 -9.09 13.83
N ASP A 31 0.73 -9.90 12.79
CA ASP A 31 2.07 -10.43 12.46
C ASP A 31 2.88 -9.45 11.60
N TYR A 32 2.22 -8.50 10.90
CA TYR A 32 2.89 -7.56 10.01
C TYR A 32 2.65 -6.10 10.38
N ILE A 33 1.40 -5.67 10.49
CA ILE A 33 1.07 -4.23 10.62
C ILE A 33 1.42 -3.70 12.01
N GLU A 34 1.03 -4.39 13.07
CA GLU A 34 1.37 -4.04 14.45
C GLU A 34 2.89 -4.04 14.68
N GLN A 35 3.61 -4.94 13.99
CA GLN A 35 5.06 -5.05 14.04
C GLN A 35 5.80 -3.96 13.23
N GLY A 36 5.07 -3.07 12.57
CA GLY A 36 5.66 -2.00 11.77
C GLY A 36 6.37 -2.50 10.51
N GLN A 37 5.97 -3.63 9.97
CA GLN A 37 6.63 -4.24 8.82
C GLN A 37 6.08 -3.69 7.50
N TYR A 38 6.98 -3.52 6.53
CA TYR A 38 6.64 -3.26 5.13
C TYR A 38 6.66 -4.58 4.38
N PHE A 39 5.65 -4.86 3.56
CA PHE A 39 5.56 -6.14 2.86
C PHE A 39 4.81 -6.04 1.52
N THR A 40 4.90 -7.09 0.72
CA THR A 40 4.24 -7.18 -0.58
C THR A 40 3.34 -8.40 -0.65
N ILE A 41 2.08 -8.20 -1.04
CA ILE A 41 1.14 -9.27 -1.37
C ILE A 41 1.27 -9.55 -2.87
N ASN A 42 2.20 -10.43 -3.24
CA ASN A 42 2.46 -10.83 -4.62
C ASN A 42 1.74 -12.15 -4.93
N ARG A 43 0.55 -12.08 -5.49
CA ARG A 43 -0.25 -13.24 -5.87
C ARG A 43 -0.82 -13.04 -7.27
N ALA A 44 -1.07 -14.14 -7.98
CA ALA A 44 -1.69 -14.12 -9.30
C ALA A 44 -3.02 -13.34 -9.29
N ARG A 45 -3.52 -13.01 -10.48
CA ARG A 45 -4.85 -12.40 -10.60
C ARG A 45 -5.91 -13.31 -9.98
N GLN A 46 -6.98 -12.71 -9.46
CA GLN A 46 -8.12 -13.40 -8.84
C GLN A 46 -7.81 -14.18 -7.54
N TYR A 47 -6.64 -13.98 -6.93
CA TYR A 47 -6.32 -14.53 -5.60
C TYR A 47 -6.83 -13.68 -4.44
N GLY A 48 -7.77 -12.78 -4.68
CA GLY A 48 -8.43 -11.99 -3.65
C GLY A 48 -7.58 -10.88 -3.01
N LYS A 49 -6.52 -10.39 -3.69
CA LYS A 49 -5.66 -9.29 -3.19
C LYS A 49 -6.49 -8.06 -2.82
N THR A 50 -7.22 -7.50 -3.79
CA THR A 50 -8.07 -6.31 -3.59
C THR A 50 -9.14 -6.52 -2.51
N THR A 51 -9.76 -7.70 -2.45
CA THR A 51 -10.71 -8.04 -1.39
C THR A 51 -10.01 -8.10 -0.02
N THR A 52 -8.80 -8.63 0.05
CA THR A 52 -8.00 -8.66 1.29
C THR A 52 -7.66 -7.24 1.74
N LEU A 53 -7.20 -6.36 0.82
CA LEU A 53 -6.92 -4.96 1.14
C LEU A 53 -8.18 -4.22 1.61
N PHE A 54 -9.31 -4.42 0.94
CA PHE A 54 -10.59 -3.82 1.34
C PHE A 54 -11.01 -4.21 2.76
N LEU A 55 -10.89 -5.50 3.12
CA LEU A 55 -11.23 -5.96 4.46
C LEU A 55 -10.21 -5.53 5.53
N LEU A 56 -8.93 -5.47 5.17
CA LEU A 56 -7.89 -4.88 6.02
C LEU A 56 -8.21 -3.41 6.30
N GLU A 57 -8.52 -2.64 5.28
CA GLU A 57 -8.89 -1.23 5.43
C GLU A 57 -10.05 -1.05 6.42
N ARG A 58 -11.14 -1.80 6.23
CA ARG A 58 -12.30 -1.75 7.13
C ARG A 58 -11.93 -2.03 8.58
N LYS A 59 -11.09 -3.04 8.82
CA LYS A 59 -10.63 -3.39 10.16
C LYS A 59 -9.70 -2.34 10.74
N LEU A 60 -8.73 -1.88 9.96
CA LEU A 60 -7.68 -1.00 10.44
C LEU A 60 -8.15 0.43 10.72
N ARG A 61 -9.23 0.91 10.08
CA ARG A 61 -9.77 2.27 10.27
C ARG A 61 -10.20 2.56 11.71
N GLU A 62 -10.41 1.54 12.53
CA GLU A 62 -10.73 1.72 13.97
C GLU A 62 -9.53 2.31 14.74
N GLU A 63 -8.32 1.83 14.47
CA GLU A 63 -7.11 2.18 15.21
C GLU A 63 -6.12 3.03 14.42
N TYR A 64 -6.09 2.89 13.10
CA TYR A 64 -5.14 3.52 12.21
C TYR A 64 -5.80 4.54 11.28
N LEU A 65 -5.00 5.48 10.79
CA LEU A 65 -5.33 6.23 9.58
C LEU A 65 -4.86 5.39 8.38
N VAL A 66 -5.80 4.98 7.51
CA VAL A 66 -5.50 4.09 6.39
C VAL A 66 -5.52 4.87 5.08
N LEU A 67 -4.40 4.90 4.39
CA LEU A 67 -4.26 5.48 3.06
C LEU A 67 -4.31 4.32 2.05
N SER A 68 -5.45 4.17 1.36
CA SER A 68 -5.70 3.07 0.40
C SER A 68 -5.72 3.64 -1.01
N LEU A 69 -4.69 3.32 -1.79
CA LEU A 69 -4.47 3.81 -3.14
C LEU A 69 -4.51 2.67 -4.16
N SER A 70 -4.75 3.00 -5.43
CA SER A 70 -4.64 2.06 -6.55
C SER A 70 -3.90 2.69 -7.72
N PHE A 71 -2.95 1.96 -8.29
CA PHE A 71 -2.27 2.38 -9.51
C PHE A 71 -2.93 1.85 -10.80
N GLU A 72 -4.18 1.37 -10.71
CA GLU A 72 -4.88 0.80 -11.86
C GLU A 72 -5.00 1.78 -13.05
N ALA A 73 -5.27 3.05 -12.79
CA ALA A 73 -5.41 4.10 -13.80
C ALA A 73 -4.39 5.24 -13.63
N ALA A 74 -3.21 4.94 -13.07
CA ALA A 74 -2.21 5.94 -12.69
C ALA A 74 -1.04 6.06 -13.69
N ASP A 75 -1.24 5.72 -14.96
CA ASP A 75 -0.16 5.77 -15.98
C ASP A 75 0.48 7.17 -16.08
N GLU A 76 -0.30 8.24 -15.89
CA GLU A 76 0.16 9.62 -15.93
C GLU A 76 1.12 9.95 -14.78
N TYR A 77 1.00 9.27 -13.63
CA TYR A 77 1.88 9.49 -12.48
C TYR A 77 3.33 9.13 -12.79
N PHE A 78 3.55 8.19 -13.68
CA PHE A 78 4.87 7.65 -13.99
C PHE A 78 5.59 8.35 -15.15
N GLN A 79 5.16 9.56 -15.51
CA GLN A 79 5.83 10.39 -16.52
C GLN A 79 7.03 11.16 -15.94
N SER A 80 6.95 11.59 -14.69
CA SER A 80 8.02 12.30 -13.98
C SER A 80 7.92 12.12 -12.46
N LEU A 81 9.00 12.48 -11.74
CA LEU A 81 8.97 12.50 -10.27
C LEU A 81 7.98 13.53 -9.72
N SER A 82 7.75 14.63 -10.44
CA SER A 82 6.77 15.66 -10.05
C SER A 82 5.35 15.14 -10.19
N THR A 83 5.01 14.54 -11.35
CA THR A 83 3.66 13.98 -11.56
C THR A 83 3.33 12.87 -10.58
N LEU A 84 4.30 12.01 -10.24
CA LEU A 84 4.09 10.99 -9.22
C LEU A 84 3.85 11.62 -7.83
N ALA A 85 4.68 12.59 -7.44
CA ALA A 85 4.52 13.23 -6.14
C ALA A 85 3.19 13.99 -6.02
N GLU A 86 2.79 14.71 -7.06
CA GLU A 86 1.52 15.42 -7.12
C GLU A 86 0.31 14.47 -7.10
N GLY A 87 0.36 13.39 -7.89
CA GLY A 87 -0.67 12.35 -7.87
C GLY A 87 -0.85 11.72 -6.49
N LEU A 88 0.26 11.35 -5.83
CA LEU A 88 0.22 10.83 -4.47
C LEU A 88 -0.33 11.84 -3.46
N ILE A 89 -0.04 13.14 -3.64
CA ILE A 89 -0.59 14.19 -2.78
C ILE A 89 -2.10 14.30 -2.96
N LEU A 90 -2.60 14.22 -4.20
CA LEU A 90 -4.03 14.26 -4.49
C LEU A 90 -4.75 13.05 -3.90
N ASP A 91 -4.31 11.84 -4.20
CA ASP A 91 -4.95 10.61 -3.74
C ASP A 91 -4.94 10.49 -2.21
N ILE A 92 -3.80 10.77 -1.58
CA ILE A 92 -3.71 10.79 -0.11
C ILE A 92 -4.60 11.88 0.48
N GLY A 93 -4.65 13.05 -0.14
CA GLY A 93 -5.55 14.14 0.26
C GLY A 93 -7.02 13.71 0.25
N GLU A 94 -7.44 12.91 -0.74
CA GLU A 94 -8.79 12.33 -0.79
C GLU A 94 -9.01 11.34 0.36
N CYS A 95 -8.06 10.44 0.61
CA CYS A 95 -8.12 9.52 1.74
C CYS A 95 -8.25 10.25 3.10
N LEU A 96 -7.55 11.37 3.27
CA LEU A 96 -7.61 12.18 4.49
C LEU A 96 -9.00 12.82 4.66
N ARG A 97 -9.59 13.35 3.57
CA ARG A 97 -10.95 13.94 3.59
C ARG A 97 -12.01 12.89 3.89
N GLU A 98 -11.95 11.72 3.27
CA GLU A 98 -12.88 10.62 3.53
C GLU A 98 -12.89 10.18 4.99
N GLN A 99 -11.73 10.18 5.63
CA GLN A 99 -11.58 9.78 7.03
C GLN A 99 -11.75 10.96 8.00
N LYS A 100 -12.17 12.13 7.50
CA LYS A 100 -12.47 13.33 8.29
C LYS A 100 -11.30 13.76 9.18
N VAL A 101 -10.09 13.70 8.65
CA VAL A 101 -8.91 14.25 9.31
C VAL A 101 -9.08 15.77 9.44
N GLU A 102 -8.43 16.38 10.43
CA GLU A 102 -8.48 17.82 10.68
C GLU A 102 -8.12 18.62 9.43
N GLU A 103 -8.97 19.60 9.05
CA GLU A 103 -8.84 20.35 7.81
C GLU A 103 -7.47 21.01 7.66
N LYS A 104 -6.91 21.53 8.75
CA LYS A 104 -5.57 22.11 8.76
C LYS A 104 -4.48 21.14 8.29
N LEU A 105 -4.57 19.86 8.67
CA LEU A 105 -3.62 18.83 8.21
C LEU A 105 -3.82 18.50 6.74
N ILE A 106 -5.06 18.52 6.26
CA ILE A 106 -5.38 18.32 4.84
C ILE A 106 -4.82 19.47 4.00
N GLU A 107 -5.02 20.72 4.44
CA GLU A 107 -4.48 21.91 3.77
C GLU A 107 -2.93 21.88 3.72
N GLU A 108 -2.28 21.53 4.84
CA GLU A 108 -0.83 21.36 4.90
C GLU A 108 -0.36 20.26 3.94
N TRP A 109 -1.05 19.12 3.92
CA TRP A 109 -0.73 18.00 3.02
C TRP A 109 -0.88 18.42 1.55
N CYS A 110 -1.97 19.06 1.18
CA CYS A 110 -2.29 19.47 -0.19
C CYS A 110 -1.53 20.73 -0.65
N SER A 111 -0.73 21.37 0.22
CA SER A 111 0.07 22.55 -0.16
C SER A 111 1.07 22.21 -1.27
N PRO A 112 1.46 23.19 -2.11
CA PRO A 112 2.39 22.97 -3.22
C PRO A 112 3.73 22.37 -2.78
N ILE A 113 4.36 21.62 -3.67
CA ILE A 113 5.70 21.04 -3.49
C ILE A 113 6.73 21.70 -4.40
N SER A 114 8.01 21.49 -4.10
CA SER A 114 9.10 21.96 -4.94
C SER A 114 9.18 21.14 -6.23
N GLU A 115 9.01 21.75 -7.39
CA GLU A 115 9.21 21.13 -8.69
C GLU A 115 10.65 20.61 -8.88
N LYS A 116 11.64 21.29 -8.30
CA LYS A 116 13.05 20.89 -8.39
C LYS A 116 13.38 19.66 -7.56
N PHE A 117 12.72 19.47 -6.40
CA PHE A 117 12.98 18.36 -5.47
C PHE A 117 11.66 17.69 -5.00
N PRO A 118 10.85 17.14 -5.92
CA PRO A 118 9.51 16.67 -5.58
C PRO A 118 9.51 15.51 -4.56
N MET A 119 10.41 14.53 -4.70
CA MET A 119 10.51 13.41 -3.76
C MET A 119 10.95 13.85 -2.35
N ARG A 120 11.84 14.85 -2.25
CA ARG A 120 12.23 15.40 -0.96
C ARG A 120 11.06 16.11 -0.29
N SER A 121 10.31 16.91 -1.05
CA SER A 121 9.11 17.59 -0.55
C SER A 121 8.03 16.59 -0.10
N LEU A 122 7.78 15.55 -0.89
CA LEU A 122 6.88 14.46 -0.51
C LEU A 122 7.34 13.79 0.79
N GLY A 123 8.64 13.49 0.93
CA GLY A 123 9.21 12.94 2.16
C GLY A 123 8.97 13.83 3.39
N GLN A 124 9.11 15.14 3.25
CA GLN A 124 8.85 16.11 4.33
C GLN A 124 7.36 16.13 4.71
N LYS A 125 6.45 16.09 3.72
CA LYS A 125 5.01 16.01 3.96
C LYS A 125 4.62 14.71 4.68
N ILE A 126 5.20 13.58 4.30
CA ILE A 126 5.00 12.30 5.01
C ILE A 126 5.43 12.44 6.48
N THR A 127 6.60 13.03 6.74
CA THR A 127 7.07 13.27 8.12
C THR A 127 6.07 14.12 8.91
N SER A 128 5.65 15.27 8.34
CA SER A 128 4.71 16.19 8.98
C SER A 128 3.38 15.50 9.28
N LEU A 129 2.81 14.80 8.31
CA LEU A 129 1.55 14.08 8.46
C LEU A 129 1.65 13.00 9.55
N CYS A 130 2.67 12.14 9.50
CA CYS A 130 2.85 11.06 10.48
C CYS A 130 3.06 11.57 11.91
N ARG A 131 3.68 12.75 12.05
CA ARG A 131 3.91 13.39 13.35
C ARG A 131 2.66 14.05 13.93
N SER A 132 1.81 14.60 13.08
CA SER A 132 0.73 15.51 13.49
C SER A 132 -0.65 14.87 13.52
N CYS A 133 -0.89 13.74 12.82
CA CYS A 133 -2.24 13.19 12.66
C CYS A 133 -2.79 12.45 13.90
N GLY A 134 -2.01 12.26 14.95
CA GLY A 134 -2.45 11.62 16.21
C GLY A 134 -2.74 10.11 16.12
N LYS A 135 -2.81 9.52 14.95
CA LYS A 135 -2.92 8.08 14.69
C LYS A 135 -1.72 7.59 13.89
N LYS A 136 -1.32 6.33 14.10
CA LYS A 136 -0.36 5.67 13.21
C LYS A 136 -0.99 5.47 11.83
N ILE A 137 -0.20 5.62 10.78
CA ILE A 137 -0.67 5.59 9.40
C ILE A 137 -0.25 4.30 8.73
N VAL A 138 -1.18 3.64 8.05
CA VAL A 138 -0.91 2.49 7.18
C VAL A 138 -1.15 2.90 5.73
N LEU A 139 -0.14 2.73 4.87
CA LEU A 139 -0.24 2.96 3.43
C LEU A 139 -0.45 1.62 2.72
N MET A 140 -1.49 1.52 1.91
CA MET A 140 -1.77 0.38 1.05
C MET A 140 -1.86 0.85 -0.40
N ILE A 141 -1.15 0.17 -1.31
CA ILE A 141 -1.19 0.48 -2.75
C ILE A 141 -1.47 -0.81 -3.52
N ASP A 142 -2.60 -0.86 -4.22
CA ASP A 142 -2.97 -1.96 -5.10
C ASP A 142 -2.47 -1.73 -6.54
N GLU A 143 -2.38 -2.80 -7.33
CA GLU A 143 -1.99 -2.81 -8.75
C GLU A 143 -0.60 -2.18 -9.03
N VAL A 144 0.36 -2.35 -8.10
CA VAL A 144 1.72 -1.77 -8.23
C VAL A 144 2.52 -2.36 -9.41
N ASP A 145 2.10 -3.47 -9.98
CA ASP A 145 2.76 -4.09 -11.12
C ASP A 145 2.60 -3.30 -12.43
N LYS A 146 1.62 -2.43 -12.53
CA LYS A 146 1.47 -1.52 -13.69
C LYS A 146 2.58 -0.47 -13.76
N SER A 147 3.16 -0.12 -12.61
CA SER A 147 4.28 0.81 -12.49
C SER A 147 5.65 0.14 -12.35
N SER A 148 5.67 -1.18 -12.32
CA SER A 148 6.83 -1.98 -11.89
C SER A 148 8.09 -1.83 -12.75
N ASP A 149 7.95 -1.49 -14.01
CA ASP A 149 9.09 -1.32 -14.94
C ASP A 149 9.53 0.16 -15.05
N ASN A 150 9.10 1.02 -14.12
CA ASN A 150 9.35 2.45 -14.19
C ASN A 150 10.36 2.91 -13.13
N GLN A 151 11.43 3.61 -13.57
CA GLN A 151 12.47 4.18 -12.71
C GLN A 151 11.92 5.18 -11.68
N ILE A 152 10.81 5.86 -12.00
CA ILE A 152 10.14 6.83 -11.13
C ILE A 152 9.55 6.11 -9.92
N PHE A 153 8.90 4.95 -10.15
CA PHE A 153 8.40 4.11 -9.05
C PHE A 153 9.53 3.60 -8.15
N LEU A 154 10.67 3.19 -8.71
CA LEU A 154 11.85 2.82 -7.93
C LEU A 154 12.36 3.97 -7.05
N SER A 155 12.27 5.21 -7.53
CA SER A 155 12.65 6.39 -6.74
C SER A 155 11.72 6.60 -5.55
N PHE A 156 10.42 6.36 -5.72
CA PHE A 156 9.44 6.37 -4.64
C PHE A 156 9.70 5.26 -3.61
N LEU A 157 9.98 4.04 -4.06
CA LEU A 157 10.39 2.95 -3.15
C LEU A 157 11.67 3.29 -2.39
N GLY A 158 12.61 3.98 -3.05
CA GLY A 158 13.83 4.50 -2.42
C GLY A 158 13.52 5.51 -1.32
N LEU A 159 12.57 6.41 -1.53
CA LEU A 159 12.10 7.36 -0.52
C LEU A 159 11.47 6.62 0.69
N LEU A 160 10.57 5.66 0.44
CA LEU A 160 9.96 4.87 1.52
C LEU A 160 11.01 4.11 2.33
N ARG A 161 12.02 3.53 1.66
CA ARG A 161 13.13 2.86 2.32
C ARG A 161 13.94 3.82 3.18
N GLU A 162 14.32 4.98 2.65
CA GLU A 162 15.09 5.98 3.40
C GLU A 162 14.37 6.38 4.68
N LYS A 163 13.07 6.68 4.56
CA LYS A 163 12.23 7.04 5.70
C LYS A 163 12.11 5.92 6.73
N TYR A 164 11.88 4.69 6.28
CA TYR A 164 11.83 3.52 7.15
C TYR A 164 13.12 3.38 7.97
N LEU A 165 14.27 3.41 7.31
CA LEU A 165 15.58 3.27 7.98
C LEU A 165 15.87 4.42 8.95
N LYS A 166 15.50 5.66 8.60
CA LYS A 166 15.65 6.82 9.50
C LYS A 166 14.70 6.71 10.70
N CYS A 167 13.48 6.23 10.51
CA CYS A 167 12.53 6.02 11.58
C CYS A 167 13.03 4.96 12.58
N GLN A 168 13.59 3.84 12.09
CA GLN A 168 14.22 2.83 12.94
C GLN A 168 15.39 3.39 13.79
N GLN A 169 16.02 4.46 13.33
CA GLN A 169 17.09 5.16 14.07
C GLN A 169 16.56 6.29 14.98
N GLY A 170 15.23 6.50 15.04
CA GLY A 170 14.63 7.59 15.79
C GLY A 170 14.88 8.99 15.19
N LYS A 171 15.24 9.06 13.90
CA LYS A 171 15.61 10.32 13.21
C LYS A 171 14.49 10.89 12.34
N ASP A 172 13.43 10.13 12.08
CA ASP A 172 12.31 10.53 11.23
C ASP A 172 11.02 9.83 11.67
N ASP A 173 9.88 10.35 11.21
CA ASP A 173 8.56 9.73 11.36
C ASP A 173 8.06 9.28 9.98
N THR A 174 7.46 8.09 9.91
CA THR A 174 6.96 7.50 8.68
C THR A 174 5.75 6.58 8.93
N PHE A 175 5.24 5.98 7.89
CA PHE A 175 4.14 5.02 7.98
C PHE A 175 4.45 3.87 8.94
N GLN A 176 3.46 3.47 9.73
CA GLN A 176 3.52 2.28 10.59
C GLN A 176 3.78 1.02 9.75
N SER A 177 3.07 0.90 8.64
CA SER A 177 3.23 -0.20 7.70
C SER A 177 2.97 0.28 6.27
N VAL A 178 3.64 -0.34 5.29
CA VAL A 178 3.36 -0.14 3.86
C VAL A 178 3.10 -1.50 3.23
N ILE A 179 1.94 -1.61 2.58
CA ILE A 179 1.48 -2.81 1.89
C ILE A 179 1.43 -2.52 0.39
N LEU A 180 2.22 -3.23 -0.38
CA LEU A 180 2.15 -3.18 -1.84
C LEU A 180 1.47 -4.46 -2.34
N ALA A 181 0.46 -4.33 -3.20
CA ALA A 181 -0.22 -5.49 -3.78
C ALA A 181 -0.07 -5.48 -5.31
N GLY A 182 0.28 -6.64 -5.87
CA GLY A 182 0.49 -6.81 -7.30
C GLY A 182 0.65 -8.27 -7.69
N VAL A 183 0.95 -8.50 -8.97
CA VAL A 183 1.18 -9.86 -9.51
C VAL A 183 2.65 -10.26 -9.36
N TYR A 184 3.56 -9.30 -9.51
CA TYR A 184 5.00 -9.55 -9.48
C TYR A 184 5.63 -9.19 -8.13
N ASP A 185 6.77 -9.82 -7.86
CA ASP A 185 7.57 -9.46 -6.68
C ASP A 185 8.32 -8.15 -6.94
N VAL A 186 7.94 -7.12 -6.19
CA VAL A 186 8.57 -5.78 -6.26
C VAL A 186 10.07 -5.84 -5.92
N LYS A 187 10.53 -6.83 -5.16
CA LYS A 187 11.95 -7.01 -4.83
C LYS A 187 12.81 -7.31 -6.07
N THR A 188 12.22 -7.90 -7.11
CA THR A 188 12.92 -8.30 -8.34
C THR A 188 12.88 -7.27 -9.45
N LEU A 189 12.21 -6.13 -9.27
CA LEU A 189 11.99 -5.14 -10.34
C LEU A 189 13.27 -4.58 -10.94
N LYS A 190 14.30 -4.32 -10.15
CA LYS A 190 15.59 -3.82 -10.68
C LYS A 190 16.29 -4.78 -11.62
N LEU A 191 16.16 -6.09 -11.39
CA LEU A 191 16.75 -7.10 -12.28
C LEU A 191 16.18 -7.04 -13.69
N LYS A 192 14.91 -6.64 -13.83
CA LYS A 192 14.27 -6.47 -15.14
C LYS A 192 14.75 -5.21 -15.87
N LEU A 193 15.00 -4.10 -15.15
CA LEU A 193 15.41 -2.83 -15.73
C LEU A 193 16.89 -2.78 -16.11
N HIS A 194 17.75 -3.50 -15.38
CA HIS A 194 19.20 -3.53 -15.59
C HIS A 194 19.76 -4.96 -15.51
N PRO A 195 19.47 -5.83 -16.50
CA PRO A 195 19.87 -7.24 -16.47
C PRO A 195 21.39 -7.47 -16.39
N GLN A 196 22.20 -6.50 -16.82
CA GLN A 196 23.66 -6.61 -16.84
C GLN A 196 24.37 -6.15 -15.55
N GLU A 197 23.61 -5.59 -14.59
CA GLU A 197 24.17 -5.03 -13.34
C GLU A 197 23.81 -5.84 -12.08
N GLU A 198 23.57 -7.15 -12.23
CA GLU A 198 23.09 -8.04 -11.14
C GLU A 198 23.89 -7.97 -9.83
N SER A 199 25.16 -7.56 -9.87
CA SER A 199 26.04 -7.65 -8.69
C SER A 199 26.15 -6.36 -7.86
N LYS A 200 25.58 -5.23 -8.27
CA LYS A 200 25.87 -3.92 -7.66
C LYS A 200 24.69 -3.20 -6.97
N TYR A 201 23.46 -3.60 -7.17
CA TYR A 201 22.34 -2.82 -6.64
C TYR A 201 21.29 -3.67 -5.92
N ASN A 202 21.22 -3.52 -4.61
CA ASN A 202 20.10 -4.02 -3.82
C ASN A 202 18.79 -3.33 -4.24
N SER A 203 17.70 -4.09 -4.39
CA SER A 203 16.36 -3.52 -4.60
C SER A 203 16.07 -2.45 -3.54
N PRO A 204 15.48 -1.30 -3.90
CA PRO A 204 15.06 -0.32 -2.90
C PRO A 204 13.99 -0.88 -1.96
N TRP A 205 13.35 -1.99 -2.30
CA TRP A 205 12.33 -2.66 -1.50
C TRP A 205 12.87 -3.84 -0.66
N ASN A 206 14.18 -3.93 -0.45
CA ASN A 206 14.81 -4.98 0.36
C ASN A 206 14.51 -4.87 1.88
N ILE A 207 13.87 -3.79 2.32
CA ILE A 207 13.35 -3.61 3.69
C ILE A 207 12.06 -4.39 3.93
N ALA A 208 11.36 -4.81 2.87
CA ALA A 208 10.13 -5.54 2.99
C ALA A 208 10.37 -6.97 3.45
N VAL A 209 9.56 -7.41 4.40
CA VAL A 209 9.54 -8.81 4.83
C VAL A 209 8.78 -9.67 3.83
N ASP A 210 9.02 -10.97 3.85
CA ASP A 210 8.31 -11.91 3.00
C ASP A 210 6.89 -12.16 3.54
N PHE A 211 5.92 -12.22 2.63
CA PHE A 211 4.53 -12.50 2.96
C PHE A 211 4.23 -13.99 2.77
N TYR A 212 4.27 -14.74 3.86
CA TYR A 212 4.12 -16.21 3.86
C TYR A 212 2.67 -16.70 4.00
N MET A 213 1.69 -15.79 3.98
CA MET A 213 0.30 -16.18 4.19
C MET A 213 -0.27 -16.89 2.97
N ASP A 214 -0.84 -18.07 3.16
CA ASP A 214 -1.59 -18.75 2.12
C ASP A 214 -2.91 -18.03 1.87
N MET A 215 -3.16 -17.67 0.62
CA MET A 215 -4.39 -17.01 0.18
C MET A 215 -5.34 -17.98 -0.55
N SER A 216 -5.00 -19.26 -0.68
CA SER A 216 -5.87 -20.27 -1.26
C SER A 216 -7.06 -20.60 -0.34
N PHE A 217 -8.08 -21.24 -0.88
CA PHE A 217 -9.23 -21.73 -0.15
C PHE A 217 -9.28 -23.26 -0.19
N SER A 218 -9.50 -23.86 0.96
CA SER A 218 -9.77 -25.29 1.07
C SER A 218 -11.21 -25.63 0.69
N ALA A 219 -11.50 -26.88 0.41
CA ALA A 219 -12.88 -27.35 0.17
C ALA A 219 -13.81 -27.03 1.37
N LYS A 220 -13.26 -27.06 2.61
CA LYS A 220 -14.01 -26.74 3.83
C LYS A 220 -14.40 -25.25 3.88
N ASP A 221 -13.49 -24.36 3.45
CA ASP A 221 -13.76 -22.93 3.40
C ASP A 221 -14.87 -22.61 2.39
N ILE A 222 -14.84 -23.27 1.23
CA ILE A 222 -15.86 -23.13 0.19
C ILE A 222 -17.21 -23.68 0.67
N GLN A 223 -17.22 -24.82 1.37
CA GLN A 223 -18.45 -25.39 1.94
C GLN A 223 -19.07 -24.43 2.97
N GLY A 224 -18.25 -23.82 3.85
CA GLY A 224 -18.73 -22.83 4.83
C GLY A 224 -19.33 -21.57 4.19
N MET A 225 -18.86 -21.19 3.01
CA MET A 225 -19.40 -20.05 2.26
C MET A 225 -20.84 -20.28 1.77
N LEU A 226 -21.23 -21.53 1.54
CA LEU A 226 -22.52 -21.92 0.94
C LEU A 226 -23.60 -22.23 1.98
N GLN A 227 -23.27 -22.24 3.27
CA GLN A 227 -24.19 -22.37 4.41
C GLN A 227 -24.66 -21.00 4.89
#